data_720693a9f83b982a53cd782cffcaa939
#
_entry.id   720693a9f83b982a53cd782cffcaa939
#
_cell.length_a   1.000
_cell.length_b   1.000
_cell.length_c   1.000
_cell.angle_alpha   90.00
_cell.angle_beta   90.00
_cell.angle_gamma   90.00
#
_symmetry.space_group_name_H-M   'P 1'
#
loop_
_entity.id
_entity.type
_entity.pdbx_description
1 polymer ?
#
loop_
_entity_poly.entity_id
_entity_poly.type
_entity_poly.pdbx_seq_one_letter_code
_entity_poly.pdbx_strand_id
1 'polypeptide(L)' 'HFSHRLGHSLGREVHSNAVNLDDWESHDTRTLVPGLAVTIEPGIYLPDFGVRSEIDVFLGEDGPRVTTEIQRSVVLI' A
#
# COMPACT_ATOMS: atom_id res chain seq x y z
N HIS A 1 -2.70 3.87 -16.85
CA HIS A 1 -1.36 3.45 -16.45
C HIS A 1 -1.29 3.00 -14.98
N PHE A 2 -2.19 3.45 -14.15
CA PHE A 2 -2.34 2.96 -12.79
C PHE A 2 -3.45 1.90 -12.81
N SER A 3 -3.08 0.63 -12.78
CA SER A 3 -4.00 -0.48 -13.09
C SER A 3 -4.11 -1.52 -11.98
N HIS A 4 -3.90 -1.13 -10.72
CA HIS A 4 -4.11 -2.01 -9.58
C HIS A 4 -4.55 -1.18 -8.37
N ARG A 5 -4.93 -1.85 -7.29
CA ARG A 5 -5.29 -1.17 -6.04
C ARG A 5 -4.10 -0.40 -5.47
N LEU A 6 -4.39 0.65 -4.72
CA LEU A 6 -3.36 1.48 -4.08
C LEU A 6 -2.62 0.71 -3.00
N GLY A 7 -3.31 -0.13 -2.26
CA GLY A 7 -2.70 -0.89 -1.19
C GLY A 7 -3.61 -1.98 -0.65
N HIS A 8 -3.05 -2.85 0.16
CA HIS A 8 -3.77 -3.95 0.78
C HIS A 8 -3.44 -4.03 2.26
N SER A 9 -4.29 -4.75 3.00
CA SER A 9 -4.06 -4.99 4.41
C SER A 9 -2.89 -5.95 4.62
N LEU A 10 -2.21 -5.74 5.73
CA LEU A 10 -1.12 -6.59 6.22
C LEU A 10 -1.57 -7.24 7.53
N GLY A 11 -1.18 -8.47 7.74
CA GLY A 11 -1.46 -9.22 8.96
C GLY A 11 -0.37 -10.22 9.22
N ARG A 12 -0.77 -11.40 9.67
CA ARG A 12 0.19 -12.50 9.85
C ARG A 12 0.82 -12.94 8.55
N GLU A 13 0.13 -12.65 7.43
CA GLU A 13 0.63 -12.90 6.10
C GLU A 13 0.69 -11.57 5.32
N VAL A 14 1.40 -11.60 4.20
CA VAL A 14 1.60 -10.40 3.36
C VAL A 14 0.26 -9.82 2.90
N HIS A 15 -0.70 -10.67 2.59
CA HIS A 15 -2.05 -10.24 2.26
C HIS A 15 -3.01 -10.72 3.34
N SER A 16 -3.83 -9.83 3.85
CA SER A 16 -4.74 -10.11 4.94
C SER A 16 -6.19 -9.82 4.52
N ASN A 17 -7.13 -10.15 5.40
CA ASN A 17 -8.56 -9.97 5.16
C ASN A 17 -9.11 -8.63 5.67
N ALA A 18 -8.26 -7.78 6.22
CA ALA A 18 -8.69 -6.47 6.71
C ALA A 18 -8.89 -5.49 5.55
N VAL A 19 -9.12 -4.22 5.87
CA VAL A 19 -9.43 -3.18 4.88
C VAL A 19 -8.30 -3.01 3.88
N ASN A 20 -8.64 -2.93 2.61
CA ASN A 20 -7.72 -2.60 1.53
C ASN A 20 -7.99 -1.19 1.01
N LEU A 21 -6.97 -0.56 0.44
CA LEU A 21 -7.10 0.71 -0.27
C LEU A 21 -7.36 0.38 -1.73
N ASP A 22 -8.60 0.02 -2.03
CA ASP A 22 -8.93 -0.66 -3.27
C ASP A 22 -10.30 -0.24 -3.80
N ASP A 23 -10.29 0.31 -5.00
CA ASP A 23 -11.50 0.57 -5.78
C ASP A 23 -11.31 0.07 -7.21
N TRP A 24 -10.31 -0.78 -7.43
CA TRP A 24 -9.99 -1.33 -8.74
C TRP A 24 -10.23 -2.83 -8.81
N GLU A 25 -9.57 -3.60 -7.93
CA GLU A 25 -9.72 -5.06 -7.89
C GLU A 25 -10.99 -5.45 -7.13
N SER A 26 -11.32 -4.69 -6.10
CA SER A 26 -12.56 -4.80 -5.37
C SER A 26 -12.97 -3.41 -4.89
N HIS A 27 -14.25 -3.22 -4.63
CA HIS A 27 -14.76 -1.97 -4.09
C HIS A 27 -14.81 -2.08 -2.57
N ASP A 28 -13.71 -1.74 -1.90
CA ASP A 28 -13.62 -1.88 -0.45
C ASP A 28 -14.09 -0.59 0.23
N THR A 29 -15.25 -0.67 0.85
CA THR A 29 -15.90 0.46 1.53
C THR A 29 -15.72 0.44 3.04
N ARG A 30 -14.94 -0.49 3.58
CA ARG A 30 -14.73 -0.59 5.02
C ARG A 30 -13.90 0.58 5.52
N THR A 31 -14.11 0.97 6.78
CA THR A 31 -13.44 2.09 7.40
C THR A 31 -12.08 1.66 7.97
N LEU A 32 -11.07 2.51 7.78
CA LEU A 32 -9.76 2.34 8.42
C LEU A 32 -9.91 2.65 9.91
N VAL A 33 -9.41 1.78 10.75
CA VAL A 33 -9.45 1.92 12.21
C VAL A 33 -8.06 1.69 12.80
N PRO A 34 -7.78 2.19 14.01
CA PRO A 34 -6.50 1.91 14.68
C PRO A 34 -6.24 0.41 14.82
N GLY A 35 -4.98 0.03 14.74
CA GLY A 35 -4.55 -1.37 14.81
C GLY A 35 -4.41 -2.05 13.46
N LEU A 36 -4.82 -1.41 12.38
CA LEU A 36 -4.63 -1.94 11.02
C LEU A 36 -3.26 -1.56 10.48
N ALA A 37 -2.73 -2.43 9.62
CA ALA A 37 -1.57 -2.13 8.81
C ALA A 37 -1.94 -2.31 7.34
N VAL A 38 -1.47 -1.40 6.50
CA VAL A 38 -1.74 -1.42 5.06
C VAL A 38 -0.49 -1.06 4.30
N THR A 39 -0.40 -1.53 3.05
CA THR A 39 0.59 -1.02 2.11
C THR A 39 0.05 0.21 1.41
N ILE A 40 0.96 1.06 0.94
CA ILE A 40 0.67 2.13 -0.01
C ILE A 40 1.67 1.96 -1.14
N GLU A 41 1.19 1.48 -2.29
CA GLU A 41 2.08 1.02 -3.35
C GLU A 41 1.61 1.43 -4.76
N PRO A 42 1.50 2.74 -5.02
CA PRO A 42 1.13 3.20 -6.36
C PRO A 42 2.18 2.80 -7.39
N GLY A 43 1.72 2.50 -8.59
CA GLY A 43 2.58 2.13 -9.69
C GLY A 43 2.09 2.69 -11.01
N ILE A 44 3.03 2.97 -11.92
CA ILE A 44 2.76 3.42 -13.26
C ILE A 44 3.48 2.47 -14.21
N TYR A 45 2.75 1.95 -15.19
CA TYR A 45 3.27 0.92 -16.10
C TYR A 45 3.10 1.40 -17.54
N LEU A 46 4.23 1.69 -18.19
CA LEU A 46 4.31 2.11 -19.58
C LEU A 46 4.71 0.91 -20.44
N PRO A 47 4.56 0.99 -21.79
CA PRO A 47 4.96 -0.13 -22.66
C PRO A 47 6.42 -0.56 -22.50
N ASP A 48 7.31 0.37 -22.19
CA ASP A 48 8.75 0.09 -22.12
C ASP A 48 9.24 -0.19 -20.70
N PHE A 49 8.56 0.31 -19.67
CA PHE A 49 8.98 0.11 -18.28
C PHE A 49 7.83 0.44 -17.32
N GLY A 50 8.00 0.02 -16.08
CA GLY A 50 7.09 0.38 -15.01
C GLY A 50 7.85 0.79 -13.75
N VAL A 51 7.18 1.53 -12.90
CA VAL A 51 7.71 1.94 -11.60
C VAL A 51 6.64 1.75 -10.54
N ARG A 52 7.02 1.15 -9.42
CA ARG A 52 6.18 1.04 -8.22
C ARG A 52 6.98 1.53 -7.03
N SER A 53 6.35 2.35 -6.21
CA SER A 53 6.91 2.76 -4.92
C SER A 53 6.01 2.18 -3.83
N GLU A 54 6.60 1.72 -2.74
CA GLU A 54 5.82 1.09 -1.68
C GLU A 54 6.33 1.48 -0.30
N ILE A 55 5.40 1.77 0.59
CA ILE A 55 5.64 1.85 2.03
C ILE A 55 4.58 1.04 2.76
N ASP A 56 4.89 0.60 3.96
CA ASP A 56 3.94 -0.01 4.87
C ASP A 56 3.60 0.98 5.98
N VAL A 57 2.32 1.05 6.32
CA VAL A 57 1.82 2.00 7.32
C VAL A 57 1.04 1.24 8.37
N PHE A 58 1.38 1.47 9.63
CA PHE A 58 0.60 1.02 10.77
C PHE A 58 -0.27 2.17 11.27
N LEU A 59 -1.56 1.92 11.44
CA LEU A 59 -2.50 2.90 11.98
C LEU A 59 -2.55 2.75 13.50
N GLY A 60 -1.75 3.57 14.20
CA GLY A 60 -1.75 3.61 15.64
C GLY A 60 -2.87 4.49 16.19
N GLU A 61 -3.03 4.48 17.50
CA GLU A 61 -4.02 5.32 18.19
C GLU A 61 -3.76 6.81 17.97
N ASP A 62 -2.50 7.19 17.83
CA ASP A 62 -2.07 8.58 17.64
C ASP A 62 -1.98 8.98 16.18
N GLY A 63 -2.30 8.08 15.26
CA GLY A 63 -2.25 8.34 13.83
C GLY A 63 -1.37 7.34 13.08
N PRO A 64 -1.19 7.55 11.77
CA PRO A 64 -0.43 6.63 10.94
C PRO A 64 1.07 6.73 11.23
N ARG A 65 1.76 5.58 11.14
CA ARG A 65 3.20 5.48 11.28
C ARG A 65 3.76 4.63 10.15
N VAL A 66 4.70 5.19 9.38
CA VAL A 66 5.41 4.44 8.35
C VAL A 66 6.40 3.50 9.03
N THR A 67 6.34 2.22 8.71
CA THR A 67 7.16 1.18 9.34
C THR A 67 8.31 0.72 8.46
N THR A 68 8.30 1.11 7.18
CA THR A 68 9.38 0.82 6.24
C THR A 68 10.20 2.06 5.96
N GLU A 69 11.34 1.89 5.30
CA GLU A 69 12.12 3.00 4.81
C GLU A 69 11.35 3.76 3.74
N ILE A 70 11.46 5.09 3.75
CA ILE A 70 10.88 5.93 2.71
C ILE A 70 11.97 6.17 1.66
N GLN A 71 11.87 5.48 0.55
CA GLN A 71 12.82 5.59 -0.55
C GLN A 71 12.42 6.74 -1.48
N ARG A 72 13.33 7.65 -1.74
CA ARG A 72 13.05 8.85 -2.53
C ARG A 72 13.75 8.88 -3.88
N SER A 73 14.60 7.90 -4.14
CA SER A 73 15.35 7.83 -5.40
C SER A 73 15.64 6.38 -5.76
N VAL A 74 15.93 6.15 -7.03
CA VAL A 74 16.31 4.83 -7.53
C VAL A 74 17.69 4.46 -7.01
N VAL A 75 17.82 3.20 -6.57
CA VAL A 75 19.12 2.65 -6.22
C VAL A 75 19.75 2.08 -7.48
N LEU A 76 20.94 2.59 -7.83
CA LEU A 76 21.71 2.11 -8.98
C LEU A 76 22.66 1.02 -8.53
N ILE A 77 22.69 -0.06 -9.31
CA ILE A 77 23.56 -1.21 -9.03
C ILE A 77 24.55 -1.45 -10.14
#